data_a2d014d9d3de704a93da34dee99b60e3
#
_entry.id   a2d014d9d3de704a93da34dee99b60e3
#
_cell.length_a   1.000
_cell.length_b   1.000
_cell.length_c   1.000
_cell.angle_alpha   90.00
_cell.angle_beta   90.00
_cell.angle_gamma   90.00
#
_symmetry.space_group_name_H-M   'P 1'
#
loop_
_entity.id
_entity.type
_entity.pdbx_description
1 polymer ?
#
loop_
_entity_poly.entity_id
_entity_poly.type
_entity_poly.pdbx_seq_one_letter_code
_entity_poly.pdbx_strand_id
1 'polypeptide(L)'
;MEDFDALFAVNVRTPFFLVQRLMPIMCRGSSIVLVSSPAAHAALGTLSAYAATKGAIDTLVKHFAAALGERGIRVNAVAPGVVPTDMSSFAKTADGRDFALGIQALKRMAQPDDIGAVVAFLASDDARWITGDTVRVDGGSKL
;
A
#
# COMPACT_ATOMS: atom_id res chain seq x y z
N MET A 1 20.26 -7.96 11.39
CA MET A 1 19.43 -7.30 12.42
C MET A 1 19.16 -5.85 12.05
N GLU A 2 20.20 -5.07 11.74
CA GLU A 2 20.05 -3.65 11.34
C GLU A 2 19.11 -3.42 10.17
N ASP A 3 19.18 -4.22 9.12
CA ASP A 3 18.28 -4.11 7.96
C ASP A 3 16.82 -4.41 8.31
N PHE A 4 16.56 -5.34 9.23
CA PHE A 4 15.22 -5.64 9.72
C PHE A 4 14.65 -4.46 10.49
N ASP A 5 15.40 -3.90 11.43
CA ASP A 5 14.98 -2.76 12.24
C ASP A 5 14.76 -1.50 11.40
N ALA A 6 15.65 -1.25 10.41
CA ALA A 6 15.49 -0.16 9.46
C ALA A 6 14.19 -0.31 8.64
N LEU A 7 13.90 -1.52 8.18
CA LEU A 7 12.69 -1.81 7.41
C LEU A 7 11.42 -1.54 8.22
N PHE A 8 11.37 -2.00 9.47
CA PHE A 8 10.25 -1.72 10.38
C PHE A 8 10.17 -0.23 10.76
N ALA A 9 11.30 0.44 10.94
CA ALA A 9 11.33 1.86 11.23
C ALA A 9 10.71 2.67 10.08
N VAL A 10 11.08 2.40 8.84
CA VAL A 10 10.57 3.12 7.67
C VAL A 10 9.12 2.75 7.36
N ASN A 11 8.80 1.45 7.31
CA ASN A 11 7.51 0.98 6.80
C ASN A 11 6.39 0.98 7.84
N VAL A 12 6.71 0.92 9.14
CA VAL A 12 5.69 0.80 10.20
C VAL A 12 5.75 1.98 11.17
N ARG A 13 6.91 2.18 11.80
CA ARG A 13 7.06 3.22 12.83
C ARG A 13 6.84 4.62 12.27
N THR A 14 7.43 4.92 11.12
CA THR A 14 7.31 6.24 10.49
C THR A 14 5.87 6.58 10.13
N PRO A 15 5.12 5.77 9.34
CA PRO A 15 3.73 6.10 9.03
C PRO A 15 2.83 6.14 10.27
N PHE A 16 3.05 5.28 11.26
CA PHE A 16 2.30 5.33 12.52
C PHE A 16 2.42 6.69 13.21
N PHE A 17 3.65 7.13 13.47
CA PHE A 17 3.88 8.41 14.15
C PHE A 17 3.55 9.61 13.27
N LEU A 18 3.70 9.51 11.95
CA LEU A 18 3.29 10.58 11.03
C LEU A 18 1.77 10.81 11.12
N VAL A 19 0.96 9.75 11.04
CA VAL A 19 -0.49 9.86 11.22
C VAL A 19 -0.82 10.46 12.58
N GLN A 20 -0.21 9.94 13.66
CA GLN A 20 -0.45 10.43 15.01
C GLN A 20 -0.15 11.94 15.15
N ARG A 21 0.94 12.41 14.56
CA ARG A 21 1.34 13.83 14.61
C ARG A 21 0.48 14.74 13.75
N LEU A 22 -0.04 14.23 12.64
CA LEU A 22 -0.91 15.00 11.74
C LEU A 22 -2.37 15.03 12.21
N MET A 23 -2.80 14.06 13.02
CA MET A 23 -4.18 13.99 13.52
C MET A 23 -4.73 15.33 14.07
N PRO A 24 -3.98 16.13 14.86
CA PRO A 24 -4.52 17.38 15.42
C PRO A 24 -4.90 18.43 14.37
N ILE A 25 -4.26 18.41 13.20
CA ILE A 25 -4.49 19.39 12.12
C ILE A 25 -5.42 18.86 11.02
N MET A 26 -5.80 17.59 11.08
CA MET A 26 -6.76 17.01 10.14
C MET A 26 -8.19 17.42 10.50
N CYS A 27 -8.98 17.70 9.47
CA CYS A 27 -10.38 18.10 9.61
C CYS A 27 -11.32 17.04 8.98
N ARG A 28 -12.62 17.23 9.16
CA ARG A 28 -13.65 16.44 8.48
C ARG A 28 -13.43 16.46 6.96
N GLY A 29 -13.52 15.32 6.33
CA GLY A 29 -13.25 15.15 4.90
C GLY A 29 -11.80 14.79 4.57
N SER A 30 -10.87 14.89 5.53
CA SER A 30 -9.48 14.44 5.30
C SER A 30 -9.42 12.96 4.92
N SER A 31 -8.48 12.61 4.04
CA SER A 31 -8.21 11.25 3.61
C SER A 31 -6.73 10.90 3.81
N ILE A 32 -6.48 9.76 4.43
CA ILE A 32 -5.16 9.17 4.60
C ILE A 32 -5.07 7.96 3.68
N VAL A 33 -4.06 7.93 2.82
CA VAL A 33 -3.78 6.78 1.96
C VAL A 33 -2.38 6.25 2.29
N LEU A 34 -2.31 5.04 2.83
CA LEU A 34 -1.07 4.34 3.12
C LEU A 34 -0.70 3.41 1.96
N VAL A 35 0.56 2.98 1.91
CA VAL A 35 1.05 2.08 0.86
C VAL A 35 1.38 0.72 1.47
N SER A 36 0.56 -0.27 1.16
CA SER A 36 0.75 -1.69 1.46
C SER A 36 1.43 -2.42 0.28
N SER A 37 1.23 -3.72 0.17
CA SER A 37 1.76 -4.57 -0.90
C SER A 37 0.96 -5.87 -0.98
N PRO A 38 0.83 -6.51 -2.15
CA PRO A 38 0.33 -7.88 -2.27
C PRO A 38 1.15 -8.89 -1.45
N ALA A 39 2.40 -8.60 -1.14
CA ALA A 39 3.23 -9.42 -0.25
C ALA A 39 2.65 -9.59 1.16
N ALA A 40 1.76 -8.68 1.61
CA ALA A 40 1.02 -8.83 2.87
C ALA A 40 0.00 -9.97 2.82
N HIS A 41 -0.43 -10.38 1.62
CA HIS A 41 -1.53 -11.34 1.42
C HIS A 41 -1.10 -12.64 0.74
N ALA A 42 0.08 -12.66 0.12
CA ALA A 42 0.58 -13.83 -0.59
C ALA A 42 2.09 -14.00 -0.41
N ALA A 43 2.56 -15.24 -0.35
CA ALA A 43 3.98 -15.52 -0.28
C ALA A 43 4.67 -15.17 -1.60
N LEU A 44 5.59 -14.22 -1.55
CA LEU A 44 6.39 -13.74 -2.68
C LEU A 44 7.88 -13.87 -2.36
N GLY A 45 8.52 -14.90 -2.88
CA GLY A 45 9.96 -15.14 -2.70
C GLY A 45 10.38 -15.14 -1.23
N THR A 46 11.47 -14.45 -0.92
CA THR A 46 12.09 -14.38 0.43
C THR A 46 11.74 -13.07 1.16
N LEU A 47 10.58 -12.48 0.89
CA LEU A 47 10.20 -11.15 1.37
C LEU A 47 9.51 -11.16 2.75
N SER A 48 9.74 -12.15 3.61
CA SER A 48 9.00 -12.33 4.87
C SER A 48 9.01 -11.10 5.79
N ALA A 49 10.15 -10.48 6.01
CA ALA A 49 10.24 -9.27 6.83
C ALA A 49 9.49 -8.09 6.20
N TYR A 50 9.65 -7.87 4.89
CA TYR A 50 8.91 -6.85 4.16
C TYR A 50 7.39 -7.12 4.21
N ALA A 51 6.97 -8.34 3.95
CA ALA A 51 5.57 -8.77 4.02
C ALA A 51 4.96 -8.50 5.40
N ALA A 52 5.71 -8.79 6.48
CA ALA A 52 5.28 -8.49 7.84
C ALA A 52 5.06 -6.98 8.06
N THR A 53 5.94 -6.12 7.53
CA THR A 53 5.73 -4.66 7.62
C THR A 53 4.49 -4.20 6.86
N LYS A 54 4.20 -4.81 5.71
CA LYS A 54 3.03 -4.45 4.90
C LYS A 54 1.73 -5.01 5.49
N GLY A 55 1.75 -6.17 6.12
CA GLY A 55 0.65 -6.67 6.96
C GLY A 55 0.36 -5.77 8.16
N ALA A 56 1.41 -5.20 8.78
CA ALA A 56 1.23 -4.19 9.82
C ALA A 56 0.51 -2.93 9.29
N ILE A 57 0.81 -2.47 8.07
CA ILE A 57 0.08 -1.35 7.44
C ILE A 57 -1.40 -1.68 7.27
N ASP A 58 -1.75 -2.86 6.78
CA ASP A 58 -3.16 -3.26 6.61
C ASP A 58 -3.92 -3.31 7.94
N THR A 59 -3.24 -3.69 9.01
CA THR A 59 -3.79 -3.63 10.37
C THR A 59 -3.96 -2.18 10.84
N LEU A 60 -2.93 -1.33 10.66
CA LEU A 60 -2.99 0.09 11.04
C LEU A 60 -4.11 0.84 10.33
N VAL A 61 -4.35 0.56 9.05
CA VAL A 61 -5.45 1.13 8.27
C VAL A 61 -6.79 0.92 8.97
N LYS A 62 -7.08 -0.30 9.39
CA LYS A 62 -8.33 -0.64 10.08
C LYS A 62 -8.47 0.09 11.41
N HIS A 63 -7.41 0.09 12.21
CA HIS A 63 -7.41 0.75 13.52
C HIS A 63 -7.52 2.27 13.42
N PHE A 64 -6.79 2.89 12.50
CA PHE A 64 -6.90 4.33 12.26
C PHE A 64 -8.26 4.72 11.68
N ALA A 65 -8.82 3.92 10.76
CA ALA A 65 -10.15 4.16 10.23
C ALA A 65 -11.22 4.14 11.33
N ALA A 66 -11.17 3.15 12.22
CA ALA A 66 -12.08 3.06 13.37
C ALA A 66 -11.92 4.24 14.34
N ALA A 67 -10.66 4.61 14.65
CA ALA A 67 -10.38 5.68 15.61
C ALA A 67 -10.71 7.09 15.06
N LEU A 68 -10.63 7.30 13.75
CA LEU A 68 -10.79 8.61 13.11
C LEU A 68 -12.14 8.80 12.43
N GLY A 69 -12.95 7.74 12.33
CA GLY A 69 -14.23 7.75 11.62
C GLY A 69 -15.24 8.74 12.18
N GLU A 70 -15.36 8.88 13.51
CA GLU A 70 -16.25 9.86 14.15
C GLU A 70 -15.87 11.30 13.80
N ARG A 71 -14.60 11.56 13.50
CA ARG A 71 -14.12 12.86 13.02
C ARG A 71 -14.38 13.09 11.53
N GLY A 72 -14.93 12.08 10.82
CA GLY A 72 -15.15 12.12 9.38
C GLY A 72 -13.85 12.07 8.56
N ILE A 73 -12.82 11.41 9.10
CA ILE A 73 -11.53 11.20 8.44
C ILE A 73 -11.49 9.76 7.93
N ARG A 74 -11.15 9.57 6.66
CA ARG A 74 -11.02 8.26 6.04
C ARG A 74 -9.58 7.79 6.05
N VAL A 75 -9.35 6.50 6.23
CA VAL A 75 -8.02 5.89 6.19
C VAL A 75 -8.10 4.62 5.35
N ASN A 76 -7.33 4.57 4.27
CA ASN A 76 -7.24 3.42 3.38
C ASN A 76 -5.79 3.13 3.01
N ALA A 77 -5.55 2.03 2.35
CA ALA A 77 -4.27 1.76 1.69
C ALA A 77 -4.46 1.35 0.23
N VAL A 78 -3.40 1.52 -0.54
CA VAL A 78 -3.22 0.86 -1.83
C VAL A 78 -2.16 -0.23 -1.69
N ALA A 79 -2.35 -1.36 -2.37
CA ALA A 79 -1.38 -2.45 -2.47
C ALA A 79 -0.93 -2.61 -3.93
N PRO A 80 0.09 -1.85 -4.37
CA PRO A 80 0.60 -1.92 -5.74
C PRO A 80 1.25 -3.27 -6.02
N GLY A 81 0.98 -3.84 -7.20
CA GLY A 81 1.73 -4.95 -7.75
C GLY A 81 3.15 -4.56 -8.18
N VAL A 82 3.73 -5.32 -9.10
CA VAL A 82 5.06 -5.04 -9.62
C VAL A 82 5.00 -3.87 -10.61
N VAL A 83 5.57 -2.73 -10.20
CA VAL A 83 5.70 -1.51 -11.02
C VAL A 83 7.19 -1.29 -11.32
N PRO A 84 7.62 -1.11 -12.59
CA PRO A 84 9.03 -0.96 -12.96
C PRO A 84 9.57 0.42 -12.56
N THR A 85 9.85 0.58 -11.27
CA THR A 85 10.47 1.75 -10.65
C THR A 85 11.91 1.45 -10.24
N ASP A 86 12.60 2.41 -9.67
CA ASP A 86 13.95 2.19 -9.13
C ASP A 86 13.97 1.22 -7.95
N MET A 87 12.91 1.21 -7.14
CA MET A 87 12.72 0.23 -6.05
C MET A 87 12.56 -1.19 -6.61
N SER A 88 11.93 -1.35 -7.78
CA SER A 88 11.66 -2.62 -8.45
C SER A 88 12.49 -2.75 -9.72
N SER A 89 13.78 -2.43 -9.64
CA SER A 89 14.68 -2.43 -10.81
C SER A 89 14.74 -3.77 -11.53
N PHE A 90 14.54 -4.90 -10.83
CA PHE A 90 14.44 -6.22 -11.42
C PHE A 90 13.31 -6.30 -12.48
N ALA A 91 12.23 -5.58 -12.28
CA ALA A 91 11.09 -5.55 -13.22
C ALA A 91 11.42 -4.85 -14.56
N LYS A 92 12.59 -4.18 -14.65
CA LYS A 92 13.12 -3.61 -15.89
C LYS A 92 13.86 -4.64 -16.74
N THR A 93 14.22 -5.81 -16.16
CA THR A 93 14.87 -6.92 -16.87
C THR A 93 13.83 -7.80 -17.58
N ALA A 94 14.26 -8.61 -18.56
CA ALA A 94 13.38 -9.56 -19.26
C ALA A 94 12.79 -10.58 -18.28
N ASP A 95 13.63 -11.23 -17.47
CA ASP A 95 13.21 -12.25 -16.51
C ASP A 95 12.25 -11.68 -15.44
N GLY A 96 12.49 -10.45 -14.99
CA GLY A 96 11.62 -9.78 -14.01
C GLY A 96 10.25 -9.42 -14.60
N ARG A 97 10.21 -9.04 -15.88
CA ARG A 97 8.95 -8.81 -16.61
C ARG A 97 8.18 -10.12 -16.78
N ASP A 98 8.84 -11.18 -17.20
CA ASP A 98 8.22 -12.49 -17.39
C ASP A 98 7.67 -13.03 -16.07
N PHE A 99 8.43 -12.87 -14.97
CA PHE A 99 7.95 -13.17 -13.62
C PHE A 99 6.68 -12.38 -13.27
N ALA A 100 6.71 -11.05 -13.44
CA ALA A 100 5.55 -10.20 -13.13
C ALA A 100 4.32 -10.59 -13.95
N LEU A 101 4.49 -10.78 -15.27
CA LEU A 101 3.42 -11.20 -16.18
C LEU A 101 2.92 -12.62 -15.87
N GLY A 102 3.79 -13.47 -15.36
CA GLY A 102 3.46 -14.84 -14.96
C GLY A 102 2.50 -14.92 -13.77
N ILE A 103 2.66 -14.02 -12.79
CA ILE A 103 1.89 -14.04 -11.55
C ILE A 103 0.60 -13.21 -11.57
N GLN A 104 0.38 -12.37 -12.60
CA GLN A 104 -0.77 -11.46 -12.68
C GLN A 104 -1.76 -11.87 -13.79
N ALA A 105 -3.02 -11.51 -13.61
CA ALA A 105 -4.08 -11.79 -14.59
C ALA A 105 -3.99 -10.87 -15.81
N LEU A 106 -3.78 -9.57 -15.59
CA LEU A 106 -3.61 -8.60 -16.68
C LEU A 106 -2.20 -8.71 -17.27
N LYS A 107 -2.09 -9.03 -18.56
CA LYS A 107 -0.81 -9.35 -19.23
C LYS A 107 -0.09 -8.11 -19.77
N ARG A 108 0.06 -7.08 -18.93
CA ARG A 108 0.90 -5.91 -19.18
C ARG A 108 1.60 -5.46 -17.91
N MET A 109 2.74 -4.81 -18.04
CA MET A 109 3.40 -4.19 -16.89
C MET A 109 2.57 -3.00 -16.39
N ALA A 110 2.45 -2.88 -15.08
CA ALA A 110 1.85 -1.71 -14.46
C ALA A 110 2.69 -0.45 -14.74
N GLN A 111 2.00 0.68 -14.82
CA GLN A 111 2.63 2.00 -14.90
C GLN A 111 2.36 2.77 -13.60
N PRO A 112 3.20 3.74 -13.23
CA PRO A 112 2.95 4.57 -12.04
C PRO A 112 1.56 5.21 -12.02
N ASP A 113 1.03 5.59 -13.18
CA ASP A 113 -0.29 6.20 -13.33
C ASP A 113 -1.43 5.23 -12.98
N ASP A 114 -1.25 3.91 -13.15
CA ASP A 114 -2.23 2.91 -12.71
C ASP A 114 -2.43 2.99 -11.19
N ILE A 115 -1.37 3.26 -10.45
CA ILE A 115 -1.40 3.41 -9.00
C ILE A 115 -1.88 4.81 -8.62
N GLY A 116 -1.35 5.84 -9.27
CA GLY A 116 -1.67 7.24 -9.02
C GLY A 116 -3.16 7.53 -9.16
N ALA A 117 -3.83 6.96 -10.15
CA ALA A 117 -5.26 7.12 -10.38
C ALA A 117 -6.09 6.58 -9.19
N VAL A 118 -5.71 5.42 -8.62
CA VAL A 118 -6.41 4.86 -7.46
C VAL A 118 -6.13 5.66 -6.19
N VAL A 119 -4.90 6.16 -6.00
CA VAL A 119 -4.57 7.07 -4.88
C VAL A 119 -5.40 8.34 -4.97
N ALA A 120 -5.49 8.96 -6.16
CA ALA A 120 -6.30 10.16 -6.38
C ALA A 120 -7.79 9.90 -6.11
N PHE A 121 -8.33 8.77 -6.57
CA PHE A 121 -9.70 8.35 -6.26
C PHE A 121 -9.93 8.20 -4.75
N LEU A 122 -9.07 7.48 -4.04
CA LEU A 122 -9.19 7.30 -2.59
C LEU A 122 -9.05 8.62 -1.80
N ALA A 123 -8.31 9.59 -2.35
CA ALA A 123 -8.18 10.90 -1.74
C ALA A 123 -9.39 11.82 -2.01
N SER A 124 -10.18 11.56 -3.06
CA SER A 124 -11.30 12.37 -3.48
C SER A 124 -12.61 12.06 -2.73
N ASP A 125 -13.62 12.90 -2.94
CA ASP A 125 -14.98 12.68 -2.41
C ASP A 125 -15.73 11.51 -3.08
N ASP A 126 -15.28 11.04 -4.23
CA ASP A 126 -15.86 9.87 -4.87
C ASP A 126 -15.68 8.60 -4.01
N ALA A 127 -14.63 8.57 -3.18
CA ALA A 127 -14.37 7.51 -2.22
C ALA A 127 -14.93 7.80 -0.80
N ARG A 128 -15.89 8.72 -0.65
CA ARG A 128 -16.39 9.20 0.66
C ARG A 128 -16.98 8.10 1.55
N TRP A 129 -17.34 6.95 0.99
CA TRP A 129 -17.88 5.80 1.74
C TRP A 129 -16.91 4.62 1.85
N ILE A 130 -15.63 4.84 1.51
CA ILE A 130 -14.57 3.84 1.59
C ILE A 130 -13.61 4.23 2.70
N THR A 131 -13.49 3.40 3.75
CA THR A 131 -12.53 3.57 4.84
C THR A 131 -12.21 2.22 5.49
N GLY A 132 -10.99 2.04 5.95
CA GLY A 132 -10.53 0.81 6.60
C GLY A 132 -10.12 -0.30 5.64
N ASP A 133 -10.00 -0.03 4.34
CA ASP A 133 -9.72 -1.03 3.33
C ASP A 133 -8.33 -0.86 2.68
N THR A 134 -7.80 -1.96 2.15
CA THR A 134 -6.59 -2.01 1.34
C THR A 134 -6.95 -2.41 -0.09
N VAL A 135 -6.91 -1.46 -1.00
CA VAL A 135 -7.24 -1.68 -2.41
C VAL A 135 -6.03 -2.25 -3.15
N ARG A 136 -6.16 -3.46 -3.67
CA ARG A 136 -5.14 -4.08 -4.50
C ARG A 136 -5.12 -3.45 -5.89
N VAL A 137 -3.95 -2.94 -6.31
CA VAL A 137 -3.70 -2.32 -7.61
C VAL A 137 -2.56 -3.09 -8.27
N ASP A 138 -2.80 -4.36 -8.56
CA ASP A 138 -1.76 -5.34 -8.84
C ASP A 138 -2.01 -6.19 -10.11
N GLY A 139 -2.99 -5.79 -10.92
CA GLY A 139 -3.34 -6.51 -12.14
C GLY A 139 -3.87 -7.93 -11.89
N GLY A 140 -4.38 -8.22 -10.69
CA GLY A 140 -4.81 -9.56 -10.29
C GLY A 140 -3.63 -10.49 -10.03
N SER A 141 -2.62 -10.01 -9.31
CA SER A 141 -1.45 -10.84 -8.94
C SER A 141 -1.82 -11.85 -7.87
N LYS A 142 -1.44 -13.12 -8.11
CA LYS A 142 -1.70 -14.21 -7.14
C LYS A 142 -3.17 -14.33 -6.73
N LEU A 143 -4.07 -14.30 -7.71
CA LEU A 143 -5.48 -14.63 -7.51
C LEU A 143 -5.66 -16.10 -7.09
#